data_00bfec175235a69a4bfe9d2f15054824
#
_entry.id   00bfec175235a69a4bfe9d2f15054824
#
_cell.length_a   1.000
_cell.length_b   1.000
_cell.length_c   1.000
_cell.angle_alpha   90.00
_cell.angle_beta   90.00
_cell.angle_gamma   90.00
#
_symmetry.space_group_name_H-M   'P 1'
#
loop_
_entity.id
_entity.type
_entity.pdbx_description
1 polymer ?
#
loop_
_entity_poly.entity_id
_entity_poly.type
_entity_poly.pdbx_seq_one_letter_code
_entity_poly.pdbx_strand_id
1 'polypeptide(L)'
;LSQKFPALRPLVVVPTETLQKQRIQQLDADGLSFKSEVVIINTLIKNQYDCDLLILDEAHRYASTLNIQVFERVKYRFILALSATMERLDGKHELLYKYCPVVDRITDAEAIANGWVAESIEYKVMLDVDDLDTYKAITKEFNEHFEFFGYNFDLVMSMLGPEGFKKRSSFRDQMCKDNPKLDRTEAFKLVTYH
;
A
#
# COMPACT_ATOMS: atom_id res chain seq x y z
N LEU A 1 26.08 8.94 2.79
CA LEU A 1 26.03 9.09 1.33
C LEU A 1 26.19 10.54 0.91
N SER A 2 25.43 11.47 1.47
CA SER A 2 25.46 12.90 1.10
C SER A 2 26.83 13.58 1.31
N GLN A 3 27.61 13.17 2.31
CA GLN A 3 28.97 13.67 2.54
C GLN A 3 30.00 13.17 1.51
N LYS A 4 29.84 11.90 1.06
CA LYS A 4 30.75 11.29 0.07
C LYS A 4 30.38 11.65 -1.37
N PHE A 5 29.09 11.93 -1.62
CA PHE A 5 28.54 12.20 -2.95
C PHE A 5 27.63 13.44 -2.94
N PRO A 6 28.18 14.63 -2.78
CA PRO A 6 27.39 15.86 -2.60
C PRO A 6 26.55 16.25 -3.83
N ALA A 7 26.86 15.71 -5.00
CA ALA A 7 26.14 16.00 -6.24
C ALA A 7 24.99 15.02 -6.54
N LEU A 8 24.79 13.96 -5.74
CA LEU A 8 23.67 13.04 -5.94
C LEU A 8 22.33 13.72 -5.63
N ARG A 9 21.37 13.53 -6.52
CA ARG A 9 19.98 13.95 -6.37
C ARG A 9 19.14 12.74 -5.93
N PRO A 10 18.88 12.54 -4.63
CA PRO A 10 18.06 11.45 -4.16
C PRO A 10 16.58 11.76 -4.32
N LEU A 11 15.81 10.75 -4.71
CA LEU A 11 14.35 10.72 -4.67
C LEU A 11 13.92 9.63 -3.69
N VAL A 12 13.24 10.04 -2.63
CA VAL A 12 12.70 9.11 -1.61
C VAL A 12 11.24 8.85 -1.91
N VAL A 13 10.87 7.60 -2.10
CA VAL A 13 9.49 7.19 -2.35
C VAL A 13 8.94 6.48 -1.11
N VAL A 14 7.80 6.96 -0.64
CA VAL A 14 7.12 6.47 0.56
C VAL A 14 5.69 6.02 0.23
N PRO A 15 5.12 5.07 0.97
CA PRO A 15 3.78 4.57 0.68
C PRO A 15 2.65 5.50 1.13
N THR A 16 2.85 6.36 2.13
CA THR A 16 1.78 7.17 2.74
C THR A 16 2.19 8.62 3.01
N GLU A 17 1.20 9.52 3.10
CA GLU A 17 1.40 10.93 3.46
C GLU A 17 2.02 11.11 4.85
N THR A 18 1.65 10.26 5.80
CA THR A 18 2.21 10.30 7.15
C THR A 18 3.72 10.05 7.12
N LEU A 19 4.14 9.03 6.39
CA LEU A 19 5.57 8.74 6.21
C LEU A 19 6.28 9.85 5.44
N GLN A 20 5.64 10.45 4.44
CA GLN A 20 6.19 11.60 3.73
C GLN A 20 6.51 12.75 4.69
N LYS A 21 5.55 13.14 5.51
CA LYS A 21 5.74 14.22 6.50
C LYS A 21 6.87 13.89 7.49
N GLN A 22 6.91 12.66 7.99
CA GLN A 22 7.97 12.21 8.90
C GLN A 22 9.36 12.24 8.25
N ARG A 23 9.49 11.78 7.00
CA ARG A 23 10.77 11.80 6.27
C ARG A 23 11.23 13.22 5.95
N ILE A 24 10.31 14.10 5.57
CA ILE A 24 10.64 15.52 5.35
C ILE A 24 11.17 16.14 6.65
N GLN A 25 10.47 15.96 7.78
CA GLN A 25 10.90 16.48 9.07
C GLN A 25 12.29 15.94 9.48
N GLN A 26 12.55 14.65 9.24
CA GLN A 26 13.84 14.05 9.54
C GLN A 26 14.95 14.62 8.65
N LEU A 27 14.70 14.76 7.34
CA LEU A 27 15.65 15.37 6.41
C LEU A 27 15.93 16.84 6.75
N ASP A 28 14.92 17.58 7.20
CA ASP A 28 15.10 18.96 7.69
C ASP A 28 15.99 19.01 8.92
N ALA A 29 15.73 18.14 9.91
CA ALA A 29 16.54 18.06 11.13
C ALA A 29 18.00 17.70 10.84
N ASP A 30 18.23 16.86 9.82
CA ASP A 30 19.57 16.43 9.39
C ASP A 30 20.22 17.43 8.41
N GLY A 31 19.54 18.53 8.04
CA GLY A 31 20.03 19.52 7.08
C GLY A 31 20.16 19.01 5.65
N LEU A 32 19.35 18.02 5.27
CA LEU A 32 19.38 17.33 3.97
C LEU A 32 18.18 17.63 3.07
N SER A 33 17.18 18.36 3.55
CA SER A 33 15.92 18.63 2.84
C SER A 33 16.11 19.29 1.47
N PHE A 34 17.08 20.16 1.35
CA PHE A 34 17.38 20.87 0.09
C PHE A 34 17.97 19.98 -1.01
N LYS A 35 18.37 18.76 -0.68
CA LYS A 35 19.01 17.82 -1.61
C LYS A 35 18.09 16.66 -2.00
N SER A 36 17.01 16.45 -1.25
CA SER A 36 16.20 15.25 -1.35
C SER A 36 14.73 15.61 -1.61
N GLU A 37 14.15 14.99 -2.62
CA GLU A 37 12.71 15.04 -2.86
C GLU A 37 12.05 13.83 -2.23
N VAL A 38 10.91 14.02 -1.55
CA VAL A 38 10.13 12.93 -0.93
C VAL A 38 8.75 12.88 -1.57
N VAL A 39 8.43 11.78 -2.22
CA VAL A 39 7.19 11.61 -3.00
C VAL A 39 6.42 10.38 -2.55
N ILE A 40 5.08 10.48 -2.53
CA ILE A 40 4.19 9.36 -2.28
C ILE A 40 4.06 8.53 -3.55
N ILE A 41 4.04 7.20 -3.43
CA ILE A 41 3.93 6.29 -4.58
C ILE A 41 2.73 6.61 -5.49
N ASN A 42 1.58 6.93 -4.92
CA ASN A 42 0.38 7.26 -5.69
C ASN A 42 0.52 8.54 -6.54
N THR A 43 1.36 9.46 -6.11
CA THR A 43 1.70 10.67 -6.88
C THR A 43 2.76 10.34 -7.93
N LEU A 44 3.75 9.53 -7.56
CA LEU A 44 4.84 9.16 -8.43
C LEU A 44 4.36 8.43 -9.69
N ILE A 45 3.49 7.43 -9.55
CA ILE A 45 3.01 6.63 -10.70
C ILE A 45 2.22 7.46 -11.73
N LYS A 46 1.74 8.65 -11.37
CA LYS A 46 1.02 9.58 -12.27
C LYS A 46 1.96 10.50 -13.05
N ASN A 47 3.22 10.57 -12.67
CA ASN A 47 4.22 11.48 -13.22
C ASN A 47 5.48 10.72 -13.63
N GLN A 48 6.42 11.43 -14.25
CA GLN A 48 7.75 10.90 -14.54
C GLN A 48 8.78 11.66 -13.71
N TYR A 49 9.78 10.96 -13.20
CA TYR A 49 10.84 11.52 -12.38
C TYR A 49 12.20 11.14 -12.93
N ASP A 50 13.19 12.00 -12.64
CA ASP A 50 14.61 11.76 -12.95
C ASP A 50 15.42 12.03 -11.69
N CYS A 51 16.22 11.07 -11.26
CA CYS A 51 17.08 11.18 -10.09
C CYS A 51 18.35 10.35 -10.26
N ASP A 52 19.35 10.62 -9.42
CA ASP A 52 20.57 9.81 -9.42
C ASP A 52 20.43 8.58 -8.51
N LEU A 53 19.71 8.73 -7.39
CA LEU A 53 19.48 7.67 -6.41
C LEU A 53 17.99 7.58 -6.07
N LEU A 54 17.37 6.49 -6.44
CA LEU A 54 16.00 6.14 -6.04
C LEU A 54 16.04 5.38 -4.71
N ILE A 55 15.37 5.90 -3.69
CA ILE A 55 15.22 5.25 -2.38
C ILE A 55 13.77 4.83 -2.19
N LEU A 56 13.52 3.55 -2.05
CA LEU A 56 12.20 2.98 -1.78
C LEU A 56 12.10 2.62 -0.30
N ASP A 57 11.33 3.40 0.44
CA ASP A 57 11.02 3.13 1.85
C ASP A 57 9.84 2.15 1.94
N GLU A 58 9.87 1.19 2.87
CA GLU A 58 8.90 0.10 2.98
C GLU A 58 8.77 -0.70 1.66
N ALA A 59 9.90 -1.15 1.13
CA ALA A 59 10.03 -1.73 -0.20
C ALA A 59 9.06 -2.88 -0.48
N HIS A 60 8.67 -3.67 0.52
CA HIS A 60 7.69 -4.75 0.38
C HIS A 60 6.33 -4.29 -0.19
N ARG A 61 5.98 -3.01 -0.03
CA ARG A 61 4.73 -2.43 -0.54
C ARG A 61 4.74 -2.17 -2.04
N TYR A 62 5.91 -2.15 -2.66
CA TYR A 62 6.04 -1.94 -4.10
C TYR A 62 5.90 -3.25 -4.90
N ALA A 63 5.85 -4.39 -4.25
CA ALA A 63 5.60 -5.70 -4.85
C ALA A 63 4.12 -5.92 -5.21
N SER A 64 3.49 -4.96 -5.86
CA SER A 64 2.13 -5.06 -6.39
C SER A 64 2.11 -4.66 -7.86
N THR A 65 1.13 -5.14 -8.61
CA THR A 65 1.00 -4.85 -10.05
C THR A 65 0.95 -3.35 -10.34
N LEU A 66 0.36 -2.56 -9.44
CA LEU A 66 0.29 -1.11 -9.61
C LEU A 66 1.61 -0.43 -9.22
N ASN A 67 2.12 -0.75 -8.03
CA ASN A 67 3.26 -0.03 -7.47
C ASN A 67 4.59 -0.40 -8.14
N ILE A 68 4.68 -1.57 -8.78
CA ILE A 68 5.86 -1.99 -9.54
C ILE A 68 6.19 -1.00 -10.69
N GLN A 69 5.20 -0.21 -11.12
CA GLN A 69 5.40 0.82 -12.13
C GLN A 69 6.39 1.92 -11.70
N VAL A 70 6.75 2.01 -10.42
CA VAL A 70 7.79 2.93 -9.94
C VAL A 70 9.09 2.78 -10.76
N PHE A 71 9.45 1.54 -11.12
CA PHE A 71 10.66 1.24 -11.87
C PHE A 71 10.60 1.70 -13.34
N GLU A 72 9.42 1.93 -13.87
CA GLU A 72 9.19 2.44 -15.23
C GLU A 72 8.98 3.96 -15.25
N ARG A 73 8.49 4.54 -14.16
CA ARG A 73 8.18 5.96 -14.05
C ARG A 73 9.35 6.82 -13.59
N VAL A 74 10.38 6.21 -13.01
CA VAL A 74 11.56 6.90 -12.54
C VAL A 74 12.78 6.52 -13.36
N LYS A 75 13.44 7.52 -13.92
CA LYS A 75 14.78 7.34 -14.48
C LYS A 75 15.79 7.51 -13.37
N TYR A 76 16.48 6.45 -13.00
CA TYR A 76 17.46 6.45 -11.91
C TYR A 76 18.76 5.79 -12.33
N ARG A 77 19.83 6.14 -11.63
CA ARG A 77 21.17 5.56 -11.83
C ARG A 77 21.45 4.46 -10.78
N PHE A 78 21.05 4.73 -9.55
CA PHE A 78 21.20 3.81 -8.43
C PHE A 78 19.86 3.63 -7.72
N ILE A 79 19.68 2.47 -7.10
CA ILE A 79 18.50 2.16 -6.31
C ILE A 79 18.90 1.62 -4.94
N LEU A 80 18.15 2.03 -3.90
CA LEU A 80 18.21 1.52 -2.54
C LEU A 80 16.79 1.21 -2.07
N ALA A 81 16.51 -0.05 -1.83
CA ALA A 81 15.23 -0.52 -1.31
C ALA A 81 15.39 -0.93 0.15
N LEU A 82 14.60 -0.33 1.03
CA LEU A 82 14.64 -0.55 2.49
C LEU A 82 13.31 -1.18 2.93
N SER A 83 13.38 -2.24 3.70
CA SER A 83 12.21 -2.89 4.30
C SER A 83 12.61 -3.71 5.52
N ALA A 84 11.82 -3.66 6.56
CA ALA A 84 11.96 -4.56 7.71
C ALA A 84 11.51 -5.99 7.34
N THR A 85 10.54 -6.13 6.45
CA THR A 85 9.96 -7.42 6.03
C THR A 85 9.86 -7.45 4.51
N MET A 86 10.82 -8.10 3.85
CA MET A 86 10.78 -8.26 2.39
C MET A 86 9.83 -9.38 1.95
N GLU A 87 9.77 -10.44 2.72
CA GLU A 87 8.98 -11.62 2.39
C GLU A 87 7.48 -11.36 2.56
N ARG A 88 6.72 -11.70 1.54
CA ARG A 88 5.25 -11.58 1.51
C ARG A 88 4.65 -12.97 1.37
N LEU A 89 3.54 -13.19 2.06
CA LEU A 89 2.81 -14.46 2.00
C LEU A 89 2.27 -14.80 0.59
N ASP A 90 2.03 -13.77 -0.23
CA ASP A 90 1.56 -13.94 -1.62
C ASP A 90 2.69 -14.18 -2.65
N GLY A 91 3.94 -14.27 -2.21
CA GLY A 91 5.11 -14.53 -3.06
C GLY A 91 5.50 -13.38 -4.01
N LYS A 92 4.77 -12.28 -4.02
CA LYS A 92 5.02 -11.16 -4.97
C LYS A 92 6.32 -10.40 -4.74
N HIS A 93 6.98 -10.61 -3.60
CA HIS A 93 8.31 -10.05 -3.33
C HIS A 93 9.35 -10.47 -4.38
N GLU A 94 9.17 -11.61 -5.03
CA GLU A 94 10.02 -12.05 -6.14
C GLU A 94 10.08 -11.03 -7.30
N LEU A 95 9.01 -10.24 -7.49
CA LEU A 95 9.00 -9.17 -8.48
C LEU A 95 10.01 -8.06 -8.17
N LEU A 96 10.23 -7.78 -6.88
CA LEU A 96 11.18 -6.75 -6.44
C LEU A 96 12.62 -7.20 -6.63
N TYR A 97 12.92 -8.48 -6.43
CA TYR A 97 14.28 -9.00 -6.55
C TYR A 97 14.87 -8.87 -7.95
N LYS A 98 14.02 -8.72 -8.97
CA LYS A 98 14.47 -8.42 -10.34
C LYS A 98 15.09 -7.03 -10.47
N TYR A 99 14.65 -6.07 -9.65
CA TYR A 99 15.10 -4.67 -9.70
C TYR A 99 16.08 -4.35 -8.58
N CYS A 100 15.87 -4.91 -7.40
CA CYS A 100 16.66 -4.67 -6.20
C CYS A 100 16.90 -5.99 -5.45
N PRO A 101 17.94 -6.73 -5.83
CA PRO A 101 18.33 -7.94 -5.09
C PRO A 101 18.76 -7.55 -3.67
N VAL A 102 18.57 -8.47 -2.72
CA VAL A 102 19.01 -8.29 -1.34
C VAL A 102 20.54 -8.24 -1.31
N VAL A 103 21.10 -7.14 -0.82
CA VAL A 103 22.54 -6.91 -0.71
C VAL A 103 23.04 -6.95 0.72
N ASP A 104 22.13 -6.72 1.69
CA ASP A 104 22.44 -6.76 3.12
C ASP A 104 21.18 -7.08 3.92
N ARG A 105 21.33 -7.75 5.07
CA ARG A 105 20.26 -8.12 5.98
C ARG A 105 20.74 -8.09 7.41
N ILE A 106 20.00 -7.40 8.26
CA ILE A 106 20.17 -7.45 9.71
C ILE A 106 19.12 -8.40 10.27
N THR A 107 19.54 -9.40 11.01
CA THR A 107 18.62 -10.33 11.68
C THR A 107 18.12 -9.75 13.01
N ASP A 108 16.93 -10.19 13.47
CA ASP A 108 16.40 -9.78 14.77
C ASP A 108 17.37 -10.09 15.91
N ALA A 109 18.00 -11.26 15.87
CA ALA A 109 19.00 -11.66 16.86
C ALA A 109 20.21 -10.71 16.90
N GLU A 110 20.68 -10.29 15.73
CA GLU A 110 21.78 -9.32 15.61
C GLU A 110 21.35 -7.92 16.09
N ALA A 111 20.14 -7.48 15.74
CA ALA A 111 19.62 -6.19 16.16
C ALA A 111 19.42 -6.12 17.69
N ILE A 112 18.93 -7.20 18.29
CA ILE A 112 18.80 -7.35 19.76
C ILE A 112 20.17 -7.37 20.43
N ALA A 113 21.11 -8.18 19.93
CA ALA A 113 22.45 -8.30 20.50
C ALA A 113 23.22 -6.98 20.48
N ASN A 114 22.98 -6.11 19.47
CA ASN A 114 23.56 -4.78 19.38
C ASN A 114 22.78 -3.70 20.11
N GLY A 115 21.64 -4.05 20.76
CA GLY A 115 20.80 -3.08 21.48
C GLY A 115 20.06 -2.08 20.58
N TRP A 116 19.92 -2.36 19.28
CA TRP A 116 19.19 -1.51 18.33
C TRP A 116 17.68 -1.72 18.40
N VAL A 117 17.25 -2.90 18.83
CA VAL A 117 15.85 -3.28 19.03
C VAL A 117 15.72 -3.93 20.41
N ALA A 118 14.64 -3.63 21.12
CA ALA A 118 14.31 -4.28 22.38
C ALA A 118 13.91 -5.74 22.15
N GLU A 119 14.29 -6.62 23.05
CA GLU A 119 13.78 -7.97 23.08
C GLU A 119 12.26 -7.96 23.29
N SER A 120 11.53 -8.69 22.46
CA SER A 120 10.08 -8.80 22.54
C SER A 120 9.66 -10.24 22.74
N ILE A 121 8.62 -10.43 23.56
CA ILE A 121 7.97 -11.73 23.72
C ILE A 121 6.63 -11.66 23.03
N GLU A 122 6.44 -12.51 22.02
CA GLU A 122 5.17 -12.63 21.30
C GLU A 122 4.31 -13.73 21.92
N TYR A 123 3.12 -13.37 22.39
CA TYR A 123 2.12 -14.33 22.83
C TYR A 123 1.08 -14.52 21.75
N LYS A 124 1.02 -15.73 21.17
CA LYS A 124 -0.05 -16.13 20.25
C LYS A 124 -1.21 -16.69 21.04
N VAL A 125 -2.30 -15.93 21.11
CA VAL A 125 -3.56 -16.41 21.68
C VAL A 125 -4.39 -16.99 20.54
N MET A 126 -4.62 -18.30 20.59
CA MET A 126 -5.55 -18.97 19.67
C MET A 126 -6.95 -18.74 20.22
N LEU A 127 -7.77 -18.04 19.45
CA LEU A 127 -9.18 -17.87 19.74
C LEU A 127 -9.97 -18.87 18.90
N ASP A 128 -10.80 -19.67 19.56
CA ASP A 128 -11.80 -20.45 18.85
C ASP A 128 -12.91 -19.49 18.40
N VAL A 129 -13.16 -19.48 17.10
CA VAL A 129 -14.29 -18.74 16.54
C VAL A 129 -15.47 -19.69 16.53
N ASP A 130 -16.44 -19.43 17.38
CA ASP A 130 -17.62 -20.31 17.59
C ASP A 130 -18.43 -20.51 16.30
N ASP A 131 -18.28 -19.64 15.31
CA ASP A 131 -19.01 -19.69 14.04
C ASP A 131 -18.11 -19.33 12.84
N LEU A 132 -17.06 -20.15 12.64
CA LEU A 132 -16.11 -20.00 11.54
C LEU A 132 -16.79 -20.08 10.16
N ASP A 133 -17.84 -20.90 10.03
CA ASP A 133 -18.52 -21.11 8.76
C ASP A 133 -19.34 -19.88 8.38
N THR A 134 -20.05 -19.27 9.33
CA THR A 134 -20.71 -17.98 9.13
C THR A 134 -19.72 -16.88 8.80
N TYR A 135 -18.59 -16.79 9.52
CA TYR A 135 -17.55 -15.82 9.20
C TYR A 135 -17.02 -15.98 7.77
N LYS A 136 -16.75 -17.20 7.33
CA LYS A 136 -16.30 -17.49 5.97
C LYS A 136 -17.36 -17.13 4.92
N ALA A 137 -18.63 -17.45 5.21
CA ALA A 137 -19.74 -17.12 4.32
C ALA A 137 -19.89 -15.60 4.14
N ILE A 138 -19.91 -14.84 5.25
CA ILE A 138 -20.00 -13.38 5.24
C ILE A 138 -18.77 -12.77 4.53
N THR A 139 -17.57 -13.28 4.80
CA THR A 139 -16.35 -12.78 4.15
C THR A 139 -16.38 -13.01 2.65
N LYS A 140 -16.84 -14.19 2.20
CA LYS A 140 -16.98 -14.50 0.78
C LYS A 140 -17.98 -13.55 0.12
N GLU A 141 -19.14 -13.37 0.72
CA GLU A 141 -20.17 -12.48 0.23
C GLU A 141 -19.72 -11.02 0.17
N PHE A 142 -19.02 -10.54 1.21
CA PHE A 142 -18.39 -9.22 1.21
C PHE A 142 -17.39 -9.06 0.05
N ASN A 143 -16.54 -10.05 -0.18
CA ASN A 143 -15.54 -9.98 -1.25
C ASN A 143 -16.19 -9.96 -2.64
N GLU A 144 -17.26 -10.73 -2.86
CA GLU A 144 -18.02 -10.73 -4.11
C GLU A 144 -18.63 -9.35 -4.39
N HIS A 145 -19.21 -8.71 -3.36
CA HIS A 145 -19.74 -7.35 -3.47
C HIS A 145 -18.63 -6.32 -3.68
N PHE A 146 -17.52 -6.46 -2.98
CA PHE A 146 -16.38 -5.57 -3.11
C PHE A 146 -15.75 -5.64 -4.51
N GLU A 147 -15.68 -6.83 -5.10
CA GLU A 147 -15.27 -7.04 -6.48
C GLU A 147 -16.24 -6.35 -7.46
N PHE A 148 -17.53 -6.47 -7.23
CA PHE A 148 -18.56 -5.81 -8.04
C PHE A 148 -18.38 -4.29 -8.07
N PHE A 149 -17.97 -3.66 -6.97
CA PHE A 149 -17.64 -2.23 -6.90
C PHE A 149 -16.22 -1.89 -7.37
N GLY A 150 -15.56 -2.80 -8.07
CA GLY A 150 -14.22 -2.61 -8.61
C GLY A 150 -13.15 -2.41 -7.53
N TYR A 151 -13.33 -3.04 -6.36
CA TYR A 151 -12.44 -2.92 -5.20
C TYR A 151 -12.28 -1.48 -4.68
N ASN A 152 -13.27 -0.63 -4.92
CA ASN A 152 -13.24 0.77 -4.46
C ASN A 152 -13.81 0.88 -3.04
N PHE A 153 -12.94 0.76 -2.04
CA PHE A 153 -13.29 0.83 -0.63
C PHE A 153 -13.98 2.14 -0.25
N ASP A 154 -13.48 3.28 -0.75
CA ASP A 154 -14.07 4.60 -0.44
C ASP A 154 -15.49 4.72 -0.99
N LEU A 155 -15.74 4.16 -2.17
CA LEU A 155 -17.09 4.10 -2.75
C LEU A 155 -18.02 3.27 -1.87
N VAL A 156 -17.61 2.07 -1.47
CA VAL A 156 -18.37 1.17 -0.60
C VAL A 156 -18.67 1.86 0.74
N MET A 157 -17.64 2.39 1.40
CA MET A 157 -17.79 3.09 2.68
C MET A 157 -18.69 4.34 2.57
N SER A 158 -18.63 5.07 1.45
CA SER A 158 -19.49 6.23 1.23
C SER A 158 -20.99 5.87 1.07
N MET A 159 -21.28 4.59 0.80
CA MET A 159 -22.66 4.08 0.66
C MET A 159 -23.23 3.53 1.97
N LEU A 160 -22.39 3.37 3.00
CA LEU A 160 -22.84 2.88 4.31
C LEU A 160 -23.54 4.00 5.11
N GLY A 161 -24.42 3.58 6.00
CA GLY A 161 -25.13 4.47 6.91
C GLY A 161 -26.28 5.26 6.30
N PRO A 162 -26.97 6.09 7.10
CA PRO A 162 -28.17 6.84 6.70
C PRO A 162 -27.93 7.84 5.55
N GLU A 163 -26.78 8.51 5.57
CA GLU A 163 -26.42 9.46 4.52
C GLU A 163 -26.08 8.81 3.18
N GLY A 164 -25.66 7.54 3.22
CA GLY A 164 -25.38 6.73 2.03
C GLY A 164 -26.63 6.34 1.24
N PHE A 165 -27.83 6.44 1.81
CA PHE A 165 -29.07 5.99 1.17
C PHE A 165 -29.33 6.66 -0.19
N LYS A 166 -29.14 7.98 -0.28
CA LYS A 166 -29.30 8.71 -1.54
C LYS A 166 -28.28 8.28 -2.60
N LYS A 167 -27.05 8.07 -2.17
CA LYS A 167 -25.96 7.59 -3.06
C LYS A 167 -26.25 6.17 -3.56
N ARG A 168 -26.71 5.27 -2.69
CA ARG A 168 -27.13 3.90 -3.05
C ARG A 168 -28.24 3.92 -4.09
N SER A 169 -29.26 4.75 -3.88
CA SER A 169 -30.37 4.86 -4.82
C SER A 169 -29.93 5.36 -6.19
N SER A 170 -29.08 6.40 -6.23
CA SER A 170 -28.54 6.95 -7.48
C SER A 170 -27.65 5.92 -8.18
N PHE A 171 -26.82 5.20 -7.45
CA PHE A 171 -25.92 4.17 -8.00
C PHE A 171 -26.73 2.98 -8.54
N ARG A 172 -27.75 2.50 -7.82
CA ARG A 172 -28.68 1.48 -8.31
C ARG A 172 -29.33 1.90 -9.62
N ASP A 173 -29.84 3.14 -9.68
CA ASP A 173 -30.54 3.63 -10.88
C ASP A 173 -29.58 3.75 -12.08
N GLN A 174 -28.30 4.09 -11.83
CA GLN A 174 -27.27 4.06 -12.86
C GLN A 174 -26.95 2.63 -13.32
N MET A 175 -26.79 1.69 -12.40
CA MET A 175 -26.55 0.27 -12.73
C MET A 175 -27.65 -0.32 -13.62
N CYS A 176 -28.92 -0.02 -13.30
CA CYS A 176 -30.04 -0.49 -14.11
C CYS A 176 -30.07 0.16 -15.50
N LYS A 177 -29.56 1.39 -15.65
CA LYS A 177 -29.41 2.02 -16.97
C LYS A 177 -28.28 1.39 -17.79
N ASP A 178 -27.15 1.11 -17.13
CA ASP A 178 -25.97 0.55 -17.80
C ASP A 178 -26.16 -0.94 -18.11
N ASN A 179 -27.02 -1.62 -17.35
CA ASN A 179 -27.38 -3.02 -17.58
C ASN A 179 -28.89 -3.23 -17.59
N PRO A 180 -29.59 -3.06 -18.73
CA PRO A 180 -31.03 -3.17 -18.86
C PRO A 180 -31.63 -4.54 -18.48
N LYS A 181 -30.81 -5.58 -18.38
CA LYS A 181 -31.24 -6.93 -17.96
C LYS A 181 -31.19 -7.11 -16.44
N LEU A 182 -30.61 -6.19 -15.71
CA LEU A 182 -30.52 -6.27 -14.24
C LEU A 182 -31.86 -5.84 -13.65
N ASP A 183 -32.48 -6.74 -12.89
CA ASP A 183 -33.71 -6.40 -12.16
C ASP A 183 -33.43 -5.37 -11.06
N ARG A 184 -34.34 -4.42 -10.92
CA ARG A 184 -34.22 -3.32 -9.95
C ARG A 184 -34.17 -3.82 -8.50
N THR A 185 -34.84 -4.94 -8.20
CA THR A 185 -34.78 -5.57 -6.89
C THR A 185 -33.43 -6.23 -6.62
N GLU A 186 -32.87 -6.85 -7.63
CA GLU A 186 -31.54 -7.45 -7.56
C GLU A 186 -30.46 -6.38 -7.43
N ALA A 187 -30.54 -5.31 -8.21
CA ALA A 187 -29.68 -4.14 -8.07
C ALA A 187 -29.82 -3.49 -6.68
N PHE A 188 -31.01 -3.45 -6.10
CA PHE A 188 -31.23 -2.93 -4.76
C PHE A 188 -30.58 -3.81 -3.70
N LYS A 189 -30.66 -5.12 -3.81
CA LYS A 189 -29.97 -6.07 -2.91
C LYS A 189 -28.45 -5.85 -2.97
N LEU A 190 -27.88 -5.73 -4.16
CA LEU A 190 -26.45 -5.50 -4.34
C LEU A 190 -25.96 -4.18 -3.70
N VAL A 191 -26.79 -3.16 -3.63
CA VAL A 191 -26.43 -1.83 -3.10
C VAL A 191 -26.82 -1.66 -1.62
N THR A 192 -27.74 -2.48 -1.08
CA THR A 192 -28.27 -2.33 0.28
C THR A 192 -27.80 -3.39 1.26
N TYR A 193 -26.88 -4.23 0.88
CA TYR A 193 -26.44 -5.38 1.68
C TYR A 193 -25.59 -4.99 2.90
N HIS A 194 -25.97 -3.94 3.58
CA HIS A 194 -25.46 -3.63 4.94
C HIS A 194 -26.50 -2.77 5.70
#